data_5878bdcd36fc4cff3b52dff1ba50cd1c
#
_entry.id   5878bdcd36fc4cff3b52dff1ba50cd1c
#
_cell.length_a   1.000
_cell.length_b   1.000
_cell.length_c   1.000
_cell.angle_alpha   90.00
_cell.angle_beta   90.00
_cell.angle_gamma   90.00
#
_symmetry.space_group_name_H-M   'P 1'
#
loop_
_entity.id
_entity.type
_entity.pdbx_description
1 polymer ?
#
loop_
_entity_poly.entity_id
_entity_poly.type
_entity_poly.pdbx_seq_one_letter_code
_entity_poly.pdbx_strand_id
1 'polypeptide(L)'
;MAAAEASRAPFDVALRQRARARGRLEHADFLLRHACEELAAREALLPEGPAGAVLTLGAGPFTPAGHIAADLVRERLPGAGPRLTCAEDSLPFRDSTLARIRSVMLLHGVNDLPGALVLARRALVPGGRYLAVFPAGFALPEVRAAFLEADMAGGGVAARVGPTVDPAQGAGLLQRAGFVDPVAEVVEVRARYASLAALARDARAMGETGWLATRSRVPMTRGRWAAAEAAFARGAGADGKVTVSLELLFLSARRP
;
A
#
# COMPACT_ATOMS: atom_id res chain seq x y z
N MET A 1 -0.86 -27.30 12.05
CA MET A 1 -0.80 -26.73 10.69
C MET A 1 -0.77 -25.20 10.69
N ALA A 2 -1.63 -24.49 11.42
CA ALA A 2 -1.68 -23.03 11.46
C ALA A 2 -0.36 -22.31 11.87
N ALA A 3 0.44 -22.88 12.77
CA ALA A 3 1.72 -22.29 13.20
C ALA A 3 2.85 -22.39 12.16
N ALA A 4 2.79 -23.36 11.24
CA ALA A 4 3.78 -23.52 10.16
C ALA A 4 3.48 -22.60 8.95
N GLU A 5 2.21 -22.23 8.74
CA GLU A 5 1.82 -21.25 7.72
C GLU A 5 2.14 -19.82 8.13
N ALA A 6 2.01 -19.47 9.41
CA ALA A 6 2.41 -18.17 9.95
C ALA A 6 3.92 -17.88 9.73
N SER A 7 4.77 -18.92 9.57
CA SER A 7 6.20 -18.79 9.29
C SER A 7 6.52 -18.38 7.83
N ARG A 8 5.54 -18.36 6.92
CA ARG A 8 5.73 -18.00 5.50
C ARG A 8 5.16 -16.63 5.11
N ALA A 9 4.39 -16.00 5.98
CA ALA A 9 3.80 -14.70 5.73
C ALA A 9 4.89 -13.61 5.70
N PRO A 10 5.02 -12.81 4.62
CA PRO A 10 6.04 -11.78 4.51
C PRO A 10 5.81 -10.62 5.47
N PHE A 11 4.59 -10.41 5.95
CA PHE A 11 4.20 -9.26 6.75
C PHE A 11 3.67 -9.66 8.13
N ASP A 12 4.12 -8.93 9.16
CA ASP A 12 3.60 -9.03 10.53
C ASP A 12 2.41 -8.09 10.67
N VAL A 13 1.19 -8.65 10.65
CA VAL A 13 -0.08 -7.90 10.68
C VAL A 13 -0.18 -7.02 11.92
N ALA A 14 0.22 -7.52 13.09
CA ALA A 14 0.14 -6.76 14.34
C ALA A 14 1.08 -5.55 14.34
N LEU A 15 2.29 -5.71 13.78
CA LEU A 15 3.22 -4.58 13.63
C LEU A 15 2.72 -3.57 12.60
N ARG A 16 2.14 -4.04 11.49
CA ARG A 16 1.53 -3.18 10.48
C ARG A 16 0.41 -2.33 11.08
N GLN A 17 -0.50 -2.95 11.81
CA GLN A 17 -1.56 -2.22 12.53
C GLN A 17 -0.99 -1.19 13.50
N ARG A 18 0.02 -1.56 14.32
CA ARG A 18 0.67 -0.63 15.25
C ARG A 18 1.37 0.53 14.54
N ALA A 19 2.07 0.27 13.44
CA ALA A 19 2.74 1.31 12.66
C ALA A 19 1.71 2.28 12.06
N ARG A 20 0.62 1.74 11.52
CA ARG A 20 -0.46 2.52 10.92
C ARG A 20 -1.23 3.35 11.96
N ALA A 21 -1.52 2.80 13.14
CA ALA A 21 -2.17 3.53 14.24
C ALA A 21 -1.32 4.68 14.82
N ARG A 22 0.01 4.51 14.83
CA ARG A 22 0.95 5.54 15.30
C ARG A 22 1.26 6.61 14.25
N GLY A 23 1.02 6.33 12.99
CA GLY A 23 1.28 7.26 11.91
C GLY A 23 0.45 8.54 12.03
N ARG A 24 1.01 9.65 11.56
CA ARG A 24 0.39 10.99 11.57
C ARG A 24 0.28 11.48 10.14
N LEU A 25 -0.81 11.12 9.45
CA LEU A 25 -1.02 11.45 8.04
C LEU A 25 -0.93 12.94 7.74
N GLU A 26 -1.34 13.77 8.68
CA GLU A 26 -1.27 15.23 8.56
C GLU A 26 0.14 15.77 8.28
N HIS A 27 1.17 14.96 8.54
CA HIS A 27 2.57 15.33 8.29
C HIS A 27 3.12 14.80 6.96
N ALA A 28 2.44 13.82 6.32
CA ALA A 28 2.90 13.19 5.08
C ALA A 28 1.72 12.57 4.32
N ASP A 29 0.75 13.38 3.93
CA ASP A 29 -0.46 12.91 3.23
C ASP A 29 -0.34 12.95 1.69
N PHE A 30 0.72 13.56 1.15
CA PHE A 30 0.86 13.89 -0.29
C PHE A 30 0.71 12.65 -1.18
N LEU A 31 1.33 11.52 -0.82
CA LEU A 31 1.26 10.29 -1.62
C LEU A 31 -0.13 9.66 -1.57
N LEU A 32 -0.75 9.64 -0.39
CA LEU A 32 -2.12 9.12 -0.23
C LEU A 32 -3.12 10.00 -0.98
N ARG A 33 -3.00 11.32 -0.89
CA ARG A 33 -3.82 12.28 -1.61
C ARG A 33 -3.69 12.07 -3.12
N HIS A 34 -2.46 12.03 -3.63
CA HIS A 34 -2.18 11.76 -5.04
C HIS A 34 -2.79 10.42 -5.50
N ALA A 35 -2.61 9.35 -4.74
CA ALA A 35 -3.19 8.05 -5.05
C ALA A 35 -4.73 8.09 -5.10
N CYS A 36 -5.38 8.82 -4.19
CA CYS A 36 -6.84 9.00 -4.18
C CYS A 36 -7.33 9.79 -5.39
N GLU A 37 -6.66 10.89 -5.74
CA GLU A 37 -6.98 11.75 -6.88
C GLU A 37 -6.83 11.01 -8.20
N GLU A 38 -5.72 10.32 -8.40
CA GLU A 38 -5.43 9.51 -9.57
C GLU A 38 -6.41 8.33 -9.73
N LEU A 39 -6.78 7.67 -8.62
CA LEU A 39 -7.78 6.60 -8.65
C LEU A 39 -9.16 7.15 -9.02
N ALA A 40 -9.54 8.32 -8.50
CA ALA A 40 -10.81 8.97 -8.82
C ALA A 40 -10.87 9.42 -10.29
N ALA A 41 -9.76 9.93 -10.84
CA ALA A 41 -9.68 10.30 -12.26
C ALA A 41 -9.90 9.09 -13.18
N ARG A 42 -9.29 7.95 -12.86
CA ARG A 42 -9.48 6.69 -13.63
C ARG A 42 -10.90 6.15 -13.49
N GLU A 43 -11.46 6.25 -12.30
CA GLU A 43 -12.84 5.84 -12.05
C GLU A 43 -13.84 6.62 -12.89
N ALA A 44 -13.63 7.93 -13.06
CA ALA A 44 -14.48 8.80 -13.85
C ALA A 44 -14.49 8.45 -15.36
N LEU A 45 -13.47 7.73 -15.83
CA LEU A 45 -13.40 7.26 -17.22
C LEU A 45 -14.13 5.92 -17.44
N LEU A 46 -14.51 5.23 -16.37
CA LEU A 46 -15.21 3.96 -16.49
C LEU A 46 -16.70 4.19 -16.78
N PRO A 47 -17.33 3.31 -17.57
CA PRO A 47 -18.79 3.35 -17.75
C PRO A 47 -19.51 3.30 -16.40
N GLU A 48 -20.71 3.85 -16.31
CA GLU A 48 -21.53 3.78 -15.11
C GLU A 48 -21.74 2.32 -14.67
N GLY A 49 -21.63 2.08 -13.38
CA GLY A 49 -21.86 0.79 -12.76
C GLY A 49 -23.21 0.76 -12.04
N PRO A 50 -23.55 -0.38 -11.41
CA PRO A 50 -24.76 -0.48 -10.61
C PRO A 50 -24.76 0.56 -9.49
N ALA A 51 -25.95 1.10 -9.17
CA ALA A 51 -26.16 1.93 -8.00
C ALA A 51 -26.09 1.10 -6.72
N GLY A 52 -25.60 1.68 -5.63
CA GLY A 52 -25.53 1.01 -4.34
C GLY A 52 -24.38 1.47 -3.45
N ALA A 53 -24.14 0.72 -2.39
CA ALA A 53 -23.12 1.05 -1.41
C ALA A 53 -21.70 0.98 -1.99
N VAL A 54 -20.87 1.95 -1.64
CA VAL A 54 -19.46 2.03 -2.04
C VAL A 54 -18.58 1.88 -0.80
N LEU A 55 -17.66 0.93 -0.84
CA LEU A 55 -16.62 0.75 0.19
C LEU A 55 -15.33 1.41 -0.27
N THR A 56 -14.72 2.20 0.58
CA THR A 56 -13.37 2.77 0.36
C THR A 56 -12.46 2.38 1.52
N LEU A 57 -11.44 1.57 1.20
CA LEU A 57 -10.42 1.10 2.14
C LEU A 57 -9.16 1.96 2.02
N GLY A 58 -8.58 2.35 3.15
CA GLY A 58 -7.26 2.95 3.24
C GLY A 58 -7.15 4.44 2.88
N ALA A 59 -8.22 5.06 2.36
CA ALA A 59 -8.19 6.47 1.94
C ALA A 59 -8.18 7.47 3.11
N GLY A 60 -8.49 7.01 4.32
CA GLY A 60 -8.50 7.87 5.50
C GLY A 60 -9.37 9.12 5.33
N PRO A 61 -8.81 10.33 5.56
CA PRO A 61 -9.55 11.58 5.43
C PRO A 61 -9.98 11.91 3.99
N PHE A 62 -9.43 11.24 2.98
CA PHE A 62 -9.79 11.42 1.57
C PHE A 62 -10.90 10.47 1.11
N THR A 63 -11.56 9.78 2.04
CA THR A 63 -12.75 8.98 1.72
C THR A 63 -13.88 9.89 1.26
N PRO A 64 -14.45 9.69 0.05
CA PRO A 64 -15.54 10.52 -0.43
C PRO A 64 -16.78 10.45 0.46
N ALA A 65 -17.52 11.54 0.55
CA ALA A 65 -18.79 11.58 1.28
C ALA A 65 -19.77 10.52 0.74
N GLY A 66 -20.51 9.88 1.62
CA GLY A 66 -21.46 8.81 1.27
C GLY A 66 -20.84 7.41 1.09
N HIS A 67 -19.51 7.29 1.06
CA HIS A 67 -18.84 5.98 1.05
C HIS A 67 -18.74 5.40 2.46
N ILE A 68 -18.73 4.08 2.54
CA ILE A 68 -18.35 3.35 3.74
C ILE A 68 -16.83 3.39 3.84
N ALA A 69 -16.30 4.08 4.85
CA ALA A 69 -14.86 4.13 5.10
C ALA A 69 -14.38 2.88 5.82
N ALA A 70 -13.26 2.29 5.38
CA ALA A 70 -12.63 1.19 6.07
C ALA A 70 -11.10 1.36 6.15
N ASP A 71 -10.51 0.89 7.22
CA ASP A 71 -9.05 0.83 7.41
C ASP A 71 -8.69 -0.30 8.37
N LEU A 72 -7.41 -0.69 8.39
CA LEU A 72 -6.85 -1.66 9.34
C LEU A 72 -6.96 -1.19 10.78
N VAL A 73 -7.05 0.12 11.01
CA VAL A 73 -7.04 0.75 12.33
C VAL A 73 -8.01 1.93 12.38
N ARG A 74 -8.64 2.11 13.55
CA ARG A 74 -9.65 3.16 13.73
C ARG A 74 -9.09 4.58 13.61
N GLU A 75 -7.82 4.75 13.95
CA GLU A 75 -7.10 6.04 13.94
C GLU A 75 -6.98 6.64 12.53
N ARG A 76 -7.21 5.82 11.51
CA ARG A 76 -7.18 6.23 10.09
C ARG A 76 -8.56 6.50 9.51
N LEU A 77 -9.62 6.17 10.22
CA LEU A 77 -10.98 6.39 9.75
C LEU A 77 -11.36 7.87 9.83
N PRO A 78 -12.15 8.40 8.88
CA PRO A 78 -12.64 9.77 8.94
C PRO A 78 -13.51 10.01 10.18
N GLY A 79 -13.62 11.26 10.62
CA GLY A 79 -14.38 11.62 11.81
C GLY A 79 -15.89 11.40 11.71
N ALA A 80 -16.46 11.33 10.48
CA ALA A 80 -17.89 11.22 10.23
C ALA A 80 -18.20 10.16 9.15
N GLY A 81 -19.47 9.77 9.07
CA GLY A 81 -19.97 8.81 8.08
C GLY A 81 -19.90 7.35 8.53
N PRO A 82 -20.44 6.43 7.69
CA PRO A 82 -20.37 5.00 7.93
C PRO A 82 -18.92 4.52 7.84
N ARG A 83 -18.46 3.78 8.87
CA ARG A 83 -17.05 3.38 8.98
C ARG A 83 -16.89 2.08 9.75
N LEU A 84 -15.84 1.31 9.40
CA LEU A 84 -15.49 0.09 10.09
C LEU A 84 -13.98 -0.16 10.06
N THR A 85 -13.51 -0.96 11.00
CA THR A 85 -12.13 -1.46 10.98
C THR A 85 -12.12 -2.87 10.41
N CYS A 86 -11.43 -3.09 9.30
CA CYS A 86 -11.23 -4.41 8.69
C CYS A 86 -9.97 -4.43 7.83
N ALA A 87 -9.51 -5.63 7.49
CA ALA A 87 -8.48 -5.85 6.48
C ALA A 87 -9.10 -6.33 5.17
N GLU A 88 -8.36 -6.20 4.06
CA GLU A 88 -8.83 -6.62 2.74
C GLU A 88 -9.01 -8.15 2.63
N ASP A 89 -8.22 -8.91 3.38
CA ASP A 89 -8.32 -10.36 3.47
C ASP A 89 -9.32 -10.86 4.52
N SER A 90 -10.11 -9.95 5.10
CA SER A 90 -11.17 -10.25 6.08
C SER A 90 -12.34 -9.27 6.00
N LEU A 91 -12.85 -9.03 4.80
CA LEU A 91 -13.98 -8.13 4.56
C LEU A 91 -15.27 -8.67 5.19
N PRO A 92 -15.94 -7.93 6.12
CA PRO A 92 -17.14 -8.41 6.83
C PRO A 92 -18.43 -8.11 6.07
N PHE A 93 -18.41 -8.26 4.75
CA PHE A 93 -19.56 -8.01 3.90
C PHE A 93 -20.15 -9.33 3.38
N ARG A 94 -21.49 -9.40 3.32
CA ARG A 94 -22.17 -10.48 2.64
C ARG A 94 -21.94 -10.40 1.12
N ASP A 95 -22.11 -11.53 0.46
CA ASP A 95 -22.02 -11.61 -0.99
C ASP A 95 -23.05 -10.65 -1.63
N SER A 96 -22.67 -9.99 -2.71
CA SER A 96 -23.53 -9.12 -3.52
C SER A 96 -24.19 -7.96 -2.74
N THR A 97 -23.41 -7.25 -1.92
CA THR A 97 -23.91 -6.11 -1.13
C THR A 97 -23.31 -4.76 -1.53
N LEU A 98 -22.19 -4.76 -2.23
CA LEU A 98 -21.46 -3.54 -2.60
C LEU A 98 -21.52 -3.31 -4.11
N ALA A 99 -21.85 -2.10 -4.53
CA ALA A 99 -21.79 -1.70 -5.93
C ALA A 99 -20.34 -1.42 -6.38
N ARG A 100 -19.49 -0.97 -5.45
CA ARG A 100 -18.10 -0.60 -5.74
C ARG A 100 -17.22 -0.80 -4.53
N ILE A 101 -15.97 -1.22 -4.80
CA ILE A 101 -14.90 -1.29 -3.79
C ILE A 101 -13.70 -0.51 -4.32
N ARG A 102 -13.16 0.38 -3.49
CA ARG A 102 -11.91 1.11 -3.71
C ARG A 102 -10.92 0.73 -2.63
N SER A 103 -9.73 0.26 -3.01
CA SER A 103 -8.63 -0.02 -2.09
C SER A 103 -7.46 0.90 -2.38
N VAL A 104 -7.06 1.71 -1.39
CA VAL A 104 -6.03 2.73 -1.54
C VAL A 104 -4.89 2.47 -0.58
N MET A 105 -3.69 2.24 -1.11
CA MET A 105 -2.46 2.10 -0.34
C MET A 105 -2.53 1.06 0.80
N LEU A 106 -3.21 -0.08 0.55
CA LEU A 106 -3.31 -1.17 1.54
C LEU A 106 -2.86 -2.54 0.99
N LEU A 107 -3.14 -2.87 -0.28
CA LEU A 107 -2.91 -4.21 -0.83
C LEU A 107 -1.45 -4.68 -0.77
N HIS A 108 -0.49 -3.77 -0.82
CA HIS A 108 0.95 -4.09 -0.76
C HIS A 108 1.40 -4.72 0.57
N GLY A 109 0.57 -4.72 1.58
CA GLY A 109 0.84 -5.32 2.89
C GLY A 109 -0.11 -6.47 3.26
N VAL A 110 -0.84 -7.02 2.31
CA VAL A 110 -1.72 -8.18 2.50
C VAL A 110 -0.94 -9.47 2.28
N ASN A 111 -1.06 -10.42 3.20
CA ASN A 111 -0.37 -11.70 3.11
C ASN A 111 -1.02 -12.66 2.10
N ASP A 112 -2.36 -12.63 1.99
CA ASP A 112 -3.13 -13.39 1.00
C ASP A 112 -3.83 -12.45 0.02
N LEU A 113 -3.06 -11.91 -0.92
CA LEU A 113 -3.60 -11.01 -1.94
C LEU A 113 -4.64 -11.70 -2.86
N PRO A 114 -4.44 -12.94 -3.34
CA PRO A 114 -5.48 -13.63 -4.09
C PRO A 114 -6.79 -13.81 -3.29
N GLY A 115 -6.71 -14.21 -2.03
CA GLY A 115 -7.88 -14.34 -1.15
C GLY A 115 -8.61 -13.02 -0.94
N ALA A 116 -7.88 -11.93 -0.71
CA ALA A 116 -8.45 -10.58 -0.60
C ALA A 116 -9.24 -10.18 -1.86
N LEU A 117 -8.71 -10.45 -3.05
CA LEU A 117 -9.39 -10.16 -4.32
C LEU A 117 -10.65 -11.04 -4.51
N VAL A 118 -10.61 -12.31 -4.12
CA VAL A 118 -11.79 -13.19 -4.14
C VAL A 118 -12.88 -12.68 -3.19
N LEU A 119 -12.54 -12.27 -1.97
CA LEU A 119 -13.48 -11.68 -1.02
C LEU A 119 -14.08 -10.39 -1.56
N ALA A 120 -13.27 -9.50 -2.13
CA ALA A 120 -13.75 -8.28 -2.76
C ALA A 120 -14.74 -8.57 -3.90
N ARG A 121 -14.43 -9.53 -4.79
CA ARG A 121 -15.34 -9.93 -5.86
C ARG A 121 -16.67 -10.49 -5.32
N ARG A 122 -16.63 -11.32 -4.27
CA ARG A 122 -17.85 -11.87 -3.65
C ARG A 122 -18.75 -10.78 -3.06
N ALA A 123 -18.16 -9.79 -2.40
CA ALA A 123 -18.90 -8.69 -1.79
C ALA A 123 -19.56 -7.76 -2.81
N LEU A 124 -19.01 -7.63 -4.02
CA LEU A 124 -19.59 -6.82 -5.09
C LEU A 124 -20.90 -7.45 -5.62
N VAL A 125 -21.86 -6.65 -6.07
CA VAL A 125 -23.02 -7.08 -6.86
C VAL A 125 -22.57 -7.45 -8.29
N PRO A 126 -23.35 -8.24 -9.06
CA PRO A 126 -23.09 -8.42 -10.50
C PRO A 126 -22.94 -7.08 -11.21
N GLY A 127 -21.95 -6.94 -12.08
CA GLY A 127 -21.59 -5.65 -12.71
C GLY A 127 -20.85 -4.65 -11.82
N GLY A 128 -20.72 -4.94 -10.51
CA GLY A 128 -20.01 -4.09 -9.56
C GLY A 128 -18.51 -3.99 -9.87
N ARG A 129 -17.88 -2.90 -9.43
CA ARG A 129 -16.51 -2.54 -9.81
C ARG A 129 -15.55 -2.61 -8.65
N TYR A 130 -14.37 -3.13 -8.92
CA TYR A 130 -13.22 -3.11 -8.05
C TYR A 130 -12.16 -2.17 -8.60
N LEU A 131 -11.64 -1.27 -7.76
CA LEU A 131 -10.52 -0.39 -8.08
C LEU A 131 -9.50 -0.44 -6.95
N ALA A 132 -8.23 -0.45 -7.30
CA ALA A 132 -7.16 -0.41 -6.31
C ALA A 132 -5.97 0.42 -6.80
N VAL A 133 -5.24 1.02 -5.85
CA VAL A 133 -3.93 1.62 -6.08
C VAL A 133 -3.01 1.32 -4.90
N PHE A 134 -1.79 0.84 -5.20
CA PHE A 134 -0.81 0.49 -4.17
C PHE A 134 0.61 0.44 -4.76
N PRO A 135 1.65 0.58 -3.92
CA PRO A 135 3.05 0.42 -4.33
C PRO A 135 3.31 -1.00 -4.85
N ALA A 136 3.95 -1.10 -6.01
CA ALA A 136 4.27 -2.35 -6.67
C ALA A 136 5.63 -2.25 -7.37
N GLY A 137 6.02 -3.26 -8.11
CA GLY A 137 7.22 -3.23 -8.94
C GLY A 137 8.50 -2.98 -8.15
N PHE A 138 9.36 -2.17 -8.71
CA PHE A 138 10.66 -1.85 -8.11
C PHE A 138 10.57 -0.60 -7.23
N ALA A 139 9.76 -0.68 -6.15
CA ALA A 139 9.56 0.44 -5.25
C ALA A 139 10.83 0.80 -4.44
N LEU A 140 11.14 2.10 -4.36
CA LEU A 140 12.20 2.70 -3.55
C LEU A 140 13.62 2.13 -3.82
N PRO A 141 14.07 2.02 -5.10
CA PRO A 141 15.38 1.45 -5.42
C PRO A 141 16.53 2.22 -4.75
N GLU A 142 16.44 3.54 -4.65
CA GLU A 142 17.45 4.39 -4.04
C GLU A 142 17.62 4.10 -2.55
N VAL A 143 16.50 3.83 -1.87
CA VAL A 143 16.48 3.46 -0.44
C VAL A 143 17.04 2.04 -0.25
N ARG A 144 16.64 1.10 -1.12
CA ARG A 144 17.17 -0.28 -1.10
C ARG A 144 18.68 -0.27 -1.28
N ALA A 145 19.21 0.47 -2.27
CA ALA A 145 20.64 0.56 -2.54
C ALA A 145 21.41 1.16 -1.36
N ALA A 146 20.91 2.25 -0.78
CA ALA A 146 21.55 2.92 0.36
C ALA A 146 21.65 2.01 1.59
N PHE A 147 20.58 1.30 1.92
CA PHE A 147 20.60 0.36 3.04
C PHE A 147 21.43 -0.90 2.74
N LEU A 148 21.40 -1.42 1.51
CA LEU A 148 22.20 -2.58 1.12
C LEU A 148 23.69 -2.28 1.31
N GLU A 149 24.17 -1.14 0.84
CA GLU A 149 25.56 -0.72 1.00
C GLU A 149 25.95 -0.60 2.48
N ALA A 150 25.11 0.06 3.29
CA ALA A 150 25.37 0.23 4.73
C ALA A 150 25.36 -1.11 5.49
N ASP A 151 24.50 -2.06 5.09
CA ASP A 151 24.42 -3.37 5.71
C ASP A 151 25.61 -4.25 5.29
N MET A 152 26.07 -4.19 4.04
CA MET A 152 27.27 -4.91 3.57
C MET A 152 28.52 -4.44 4.33
N ALA A 153 28.71 -3.15 4.52
CA ALA A 153 29.80 -2.59 5.31
C ALA A 153 29.72 -3.00 6.80
N GLY A 154 28.52 -3.27 7.30
CA GLY A 154 28.28 -3.70 8.67
C GLY A 154 28.26 -5.22 8.90
N GLY A 155 28.64 -6.05 7.92
CA GLY A 155 28.79 -7.50 8.04
C GLY A 155 27.49 -8.30 7.99
N GLY A 156 26.41 -7.79 7.37
CA GLY A 156 25.19 -8.55 7.16
C GLY A 156 24.10 -7.75 6.48
N VAL A 157 23.31 -8.39 5.63
CA VAL A 157 22.21 -7.77 4.88
C VAL A 157 20.89 -8.03 5.60
N ALA A 158 20.03 -7.01 5.69
CA ALA A 158 18.70 -7.10 6.26
C ALA A 158 17.64 -6.64 5.27
N ALA A 159 16.49 -7.31 5.28
CA ALA A 159 15.32 -6.85 4.51
C ALA A 159 14.80 -5.54 5.11
N ARG A 160 14.81 -4.46 4.32
CA ARG A 160 14.37 -3.11 4.73
C ARG A 160 13.08 -2.68 4.03
N VAL A 161 12.92 -3.09 2.79
CA VAL A 161 11.73 -2.83 1.99
C VAL A 161 11.11 -4.18 1.63
N GLY A 162 9.79 -4.29 1.79
CA GLY A 162 9.05 -5.53 1.59
C GLY A 162 9.06 -6.04 0.15
N PRO A 163 8.63 -7.29 -0.06
CA PRO A 163 8.31 -7.79 -1.37
C PRO A 163 7.15 -6.99 -1.95
N THR A 164 7.16 -6.79 -3.25
CA THR A 164 6.14 -6.06 -4.01
C THR A 164 5.53 -6.99 -5.06
N VAL A 165 4.33 -6.66 -5.49
CA VAL A 165 3.68 -7.33 -6.62
C VAL A 165 4.40 -6.93 -7.90
N ASP A 166 4.69 -7.91 -8.76
CA ASP A 166 5.12 -7.63 -10.13
C ASP A 166 3.94 -7.03 -10.92
N PRO A 167 4.05 -5.80 -11.43
CA PRO A 167 2.98 -5.14 -12.17
C PRO A 167 2.46 -5.95 -13.35
N ALA A 168 3.33 -6.70 -14.03
CA ALA A 168 2.95 -7.55 -15.17
C ALA A 168 1.94 -8.66 -14.76
N GLN A 169 1.89 -9.02 -13.49
CA GLN A 169 0.94 -9.99 -12.96
C GLN A 169 -0.40 -9.37 -12.53
N GLY A 170 -0.53 -8.05 -12.49
CA GLY A 170 -1.68 -7.35 -11.93
C GLY A 170 -3.01 -7.77 -12.55
N ALA A 171 -3.13 -7.75 -13.88
CA ALA A 171 -4.33 -8.19 -14.59
C ALA A 171 -4.62 -9.69 -14.37
N GLY A 172 -3.58 -10.53 -14.38
CA GLY A 172 -3.70 -11.96 -14.12
C GLY A 172 -4.18 -12.30 -12.70
N LEU A 173 -3.82 -11.49 -11.69
CA LEU A 173 -4.34 -11.63 -10.33
C LEU A 173 -5.85 -11.42 -10.29
N LEU A 174 -6.36 -10.37 -10.95
CA LEU A 174 -7.79 -10.10 -11.06
C LEU A 174 -8.54 -11.21 -11.80
N GLN A 175 -7.99 -11.70 -12.92
CA GLN A 175 -8.58 -12.81 -13.69
C GLN A 175 -8.68 -14.09 -12.85
N ARG A 176 -7.61 -14.46 -12.14
CA ARG A 176 -7.62 -15.64 -11.25
C ARG A 176 -8.60 -15.50 -10.10
N ALA A 177 -8.86 -14.29 -9.62
CA ALA A 177 -9.91 -14.01 -8.64
C ALA A 177 -11.34 -14.07 -9.23
N GLY A 178 -11.47 -14.23 -10.57
CA GLY A 178 -12.75 -14.36 -11.27
C GLY A 178 -13.38 -13.03 -11.68
N PHE A 179 -12.62 -11.96 -11.72
CA PHE A 179 -13.04 -10.69 -12.33
C PHE A 179 -12.97 -10.74 -13.86
N VAL A 180 -13.76 -9.90 -14.50
CA VAL A 180 -13.71 -9.63 -15.95
C VAL A 180 -13.27 -8.20 -16.22
N ASP A 181 -12.87 -7.94 -17.47
CA ASP A 181 -12.38 -6.64 -17.92
C ASP A 181 -11.23 -6.08 -17.04
N PRO A 182 -10.19 -6.90 -16.72
CA PRO A 182 -9.12 -6.44 -15.85
C PRO A 182 -8.21 -5.44 -16.57
N VAL A 183 -7.93 -4.33 -15.91
CA VAL A 183 -6.93 -3.34 -16.32
C VAL A 183 -5.88 -3.22 -15.23
N ALA A 184 -4.61 -3.23 -15.62
CA ALA A 184 -3.48 -2.95 -14.76
C ALA A 184 -2.62 -1.87 -15.41
N GLU A 185 -2.36 -0.80 -14.70
CA GLU A 185 -1.57 0.34 -15.15
C GLU A 185 -0.53 0.69 -14.10
N VAL A 186 0.68 1.01 -14.52
CA VAL A 186 1.78 1.44 -13.64
C VAL A 186 2.05 2.91 -13.87
N VAL A 187 2.14 3.66 -12.79
CA VAL A 187 2.55 5.06 -12.80
C VAL A 187 3.75 5.24 -11.87
N GLU A 188 4.82 5.80 -12.42
CA GLU A 188 5.99 6.18 -11.63
C GLU A 188 5.71 7.52 -10.94
N VAL A 189 5.81 7.53 -9.62
CA VAL A 189 5.77 8.74 -8.80
C VAL A 189 7.16 9.05 -8.32
N ARG A 190 7.61 10.28 -8.55
CA ARG A 190 8.93 10.77 -8.12
C ARG A 190 8.78 11.78 -7.00
N ALA A 191 9.35 11.46 -5.83
CA ALA A 191 9.41 12.37 -4.69
C ALA A 191 10.86 12.80 -4.45
N ARG A 192 11.06 14.04 -3.96
CA ARG A 192 12.39 14.59 -3.74
C ARG A 192 12.66 14.84 -2.27
N TYR A 193 13.71 14.22 -1.75
CA TYR A 193 14.06 14.28 -0.34
C TYR A 193 15.45 14.87 -0.11
N ALA A 194 15.54 15.78 0.85
CA ALA A 194 16.82 16.36 1.25
C ALA A 194 17.72 15.36 2.03
N SER A 195 17.12 14.29 2.58
CA SER A 195 17.85 13.27 3.37
C SER A 195 17.04 12.00 3.50
N LEU A 196 17.70 10.87 3.76
CA LEU A 196 17.07 9.61 4.09
C LEU A 196 16.22 9.73 5.38
N ALA A 197 16.65 10.56 6.33
CA ALA A 197 15.91 10.85 7.56
C ALA A 197 14.57 11.54 7.28
N ALA A 198 14.51 12.45 6.30
CA ALA A 198 13.27 13.10 5.88
C ALA A 198 12.29 12.07 5.29
N LEU A 199 12.75 11.22 4.37
CA LEU A 199 11.96 10.12 3.82
C LEU A 199 11.46 9.17 4.91
N ALA A 200 12.33 8.80 5.86
CA ALA A 200 11.96 7.91 6.96
C ALA A 200 10.92 8.53 7.90
N ARG A 201 10.88 9.85 8.06
CA ARG A 201 9.81 10.54 8.81
C ARG A 201 8.47 10.43 8.09
N ASP A 202 8.44 10.68 6.78
CA ASP A 202 7.23 10.57 5.98
C ASP A 202 6.72 9.13 5.95
N ALA A 203 7.60 8.14 5.75
CA ALA A 203 7.22 6.73 5.82
C ALA A 203 6.63 6.33 7.18
N ARG A 204 7.16 6.87 8.30
CA ARG A 204 6.58 6.67 9.64
C ARG A 204 5.23 7.36 9.78
N ALA A 205 5.09 8.58 9.28
CA ALA A 205 3.82 9.32 9.30
C ALA A 205 2.73 8.59 8.50
N MET A 206 3.10 7.99 7.38
CA MET A 206 2.20 7.11 6.60
C MET A 206 1.93 5.75 7.26
N GLY A 207 2.74 5.33 8.25
CA GLY A 207 2.63 4.02 8.89
C GLY A 207 3.27 2.88 8.09
N GLU A 208 4.19 3.21 7.19
CA GLU A 208 4.80 2.28 6.21
C GLU A 208 6.21 1.82 6.65
N THR A 209 6.41 1.60 7.95
CA THR A 209 7.71 1.19 8.48
C THR A 209 7.64 0.02 9.46
N GLY A 210 8.62 -0.89 9.36
CA GLY A 210 8.94 -1.85 10.41
C GLY A 210 8.04 -3.07 10.56
N TRP A 211 7.18 -3.37 9.59
CA TRP A 211 6.20 -4.47 9.67
C TRP A 211 6.54 -5.71 8.82
N LEU A 212 7.78 -5.84 8.32
CA LEU A 212 8.24 -7.10 7.73
C LEU A 212 8.38 -8.19 8.80
N ALA A 213 7.90 -9.39 8.51
CA ALA A 213 8.06 -10.55 9.39
C ALA A 213 9.54 -10.94 9.54
N THR A 214 10.31 -10.81 8.46
CA THR A 214 11.75 -11.13 8.39
C THR A 214 12.67 -9.95 8.72
N ARG A 215 12.12 -8.85 9.25
CA ARG A 215 12.95 -7.69 9.63
C ARG A 215 14.07 -8.08 10.59
N SER A 216 15.21 -7.44 10.46
CA SER A 216 16.31 -7.61 11.42
C SER A 216 15.86 -7.24 12.83
N ARG A 217 16.16 -8.09 13.80
CA ARG A 217 15.98 -7.80 15.24
C ARG A 217 17.17 -7.06 15.83
N VAL A 218 18.28 -6.98 15.08
CA VAL A 218 19.44 -6.17 15.47
C VAL A 218 19.11 -4.69 15.27
N PRO A 219 19.23 -3.86 16.30
CA PRO A 219 18.94 -2.43 16.19
C PRO A 219 19.83 -1.76 15.13
N MET A 220 19.26 -0.77 14.45
CA MET A 220 20.02 0.10 13.57
C MET A 220 21.00 0.93 14.40
N THR A 221 22.29 0.66 14.27
CA THR A 221 23.33 1.47 14.95
C THR A 221 23.46 2.83 14.31
N ARG A 222 23.96 3.82 15.07
CA ARG A 222 24.24 5.17 14.55
C ARG A 222 25.19 5.13 13.35
N GLY A 223 26.22 4.28 13.39
CA GLY A 223 27.18 4.14 12.30
C GLY A 223 26.54 3.57 11.03
N ARG A 224 25.71 2.52 11.12
CA ARG A 224 24.97 1.99 9.97
C ARG A 224 23.99 3.01 9.39
N TRP A 225 23.30 3.75 10.26
CA TRP A 225 22.43 4.81 9.79
C TRP A 225 23.19 5.90 9.04
N ALA A 226 24.32 6.37 9.59
CA ALA A 226 25.18 7.38 8.94
C ALA A 226 25.73 6.89 7.59
N ALA A 227 26.09 5.60 7.48
CA ALA A 227 26.52 5.00 6.22
C ALA A 227 25.38 4.98 5.19
N ALA A 228 24.15 4.60 5.59
CA ALA A 228 23.00 4.63 4.71
C ALA A 228 22.63 6.06 4.26
N GLU A 229 22.69 7.03 5.19
CA GLU A 229 22.47 8.44 4.89
C GLU A 229 23.50 8.98 3.87
N ALA A 230 24.79 8.65 4.06
CA ALA A 230 25.84 9.04 3.14
C ALA A 230 25.69 8.37 1.75
N ALA A 231 25.31 7.08 1.73
CA ALA A 231 25.02 6.37 0.50
C ALA A 231 23.84 6.99 -0.26
N PHE A 232 22.76 7.32 0.45
CA PHE A 232 21.59 7.98 -0.11
C PHE A 232 21.92 9.37 -0.68
N ALA A 233 22.69 10.17 0.07
CA ALA A 233 23.06 11.53 -0.32
C ALA A 233 23.88 11.60 -1.61
N ARG A 234 24.59 10.52 -2.00
CA ARG A 234 25.33 10.49 -3.28
C ARG A 234 24.43 10.55 -4.52
N GLY A 235 23.16 10.20 -4.38
CA GLY A 235 22.14 10.34 -5.43
C GLY A 235 21.56 11.76 -5.56
N ALA A 236 22.10 12.75 -4.82
CA ALA A 236 21.57 14.10 -4.83
C ALA A 236 21.84 14.81 -6.15
N GLY A 237 20.82 15.49 -6.69
CA GLY A 237 20.94 16.38 -7.83
C GLY A 237 21.57 17.72 -7.46
N ALA A 238 21.64 18.64 -8.42
CA ALA A 238 22.24 19.97 -8.25
C ALA A 238 21.59 20.81 -7.13
N ASP A 239 20.36 20.51 -6.74
CA ASP A 239 19.63 21.17 -5.65
C ASP A 239 19.82 20.49 -4.28
N GLY A 240 20.73 19.54 -4.18
CA GLY A 240 21.03 18.79 -2.95
C GLY A 240 19.95 17.80 -2.52
N LYS A 241 18.96 17.50 -3.38
CA LYS A 241 17.89 16.52 -3.08
C LYS A 241 18.04 15.25 -3.91
N VAL A 242 17.73 14.12 -3.29
CA VAL A 242 17.66 12.83 -3.95
C VAL A 242 16.26 12.63 -4.49
N THR A 243 16.13 12.27 -5.76
CA THR A 243 14.87 11.80 -6.34
C THR A 243 14.68 10.35 -5.94
N VAL A 244 13.53 10.05 -5.36
CA VAL A 244 13.11 8.70 -4.96
C VAL A 244 11.96 8.26 -5.83
N SER A 245 12.08 7.07 -6.41
CA SER A 245 11.11 6.51 -7.34
C SER A 245 10.18 5.51 -6.64
N LEU A 246 8.88 5.63 -6.93
CA LEU A 246 7.86 4.72 -6.44
C LEU A 246 6.91 4.37 -7.58
N GLU A 247 6.81 3.10 -7.92
CA GLU A 247 5.80 2.61 -8.85
C GLU A 247 4.48 2.37 -8.12
N LEU A 248 3.41 3.00 -8.58
CA LEU A 248 2.05 2.74 -8.15
C LEU A 248 1.34 1.89 -9.21
N LEU A 249 0.84 0.73 -8.78
CA LEU A 249 0.01 -0.14 -9.61
C LEU A 249 -1.46 0.22 -9.37
N PHE A 250 -2.13 0.62 -10.45
CA PHE A 250 -3.57 0.83 -10.51
C PHE A 250 -4.22 -0.42 -11.11
N LEU A 251 -5.20 -0.93 -10.41
CA LEU A 251 -6.00 -2.07 -10.85
C LEU A 251 -7.46 -1.64 -10.97
N SER A 252 -8.11 -2.07 -12.04
CA SER A 252 -9.57 -2.00 -12.13
C SER A 252 -10.13 -3.26 -12.79
N ALA A 253 -11.32 -3.67 -12.35
CA ALA A 253 -12.01 -4.82 -12.92
C ALA A 253 -13.50 -4.79 -12.56
N ARG A 254 -14.29 -5.65 -13.21
CA ARG A 254 -15.71 -5.79 -13.01
C ARG A 254 -16.04 -7.20 -12.52
N ARG A 255 -16.99 -7.32 -11.60
CA ARG A 255 -17.62 -8.61 -11.30
C ARG A 255 -18.54 -9.02 -12.45
N PRO A 256 -18.48 -10.26 -12.98
CA PRO A 256 -19.38 -10.76 -14.00
C PRO A 256 -20.84 -10.80 -13.51
#